data_1b55706508479bc9a8f961c492365513
#
_entry.id   1b55706508479bc9a8f961c492365513
#
_cell.length_a   1.000
_cell.length_b   1.000
_cell.length_c   1.000
_cell.angle_alpha   90.00
_cell.angle_beta   90.00
_cell.angle_gamma   90.00
#
_symmetry.space_group_name_H-M   'P 1'
#
loop_
_entity.id
_entity.type
_entity.pdbx_description
1 polymer ?
#
loop_
_entity_poly.entity_id
_entity_poly.type
_entity_poly.pdbx_seq_one_letter_code
_entity_poly.pdbx_strand_id
1 'polypeptide(L)'
;MVSRRDLLLTPAALLALRAGNAYAADGKMTLAIHQNTSSRAGYRGSLEGWAKAGIKNVEITNNLVDAFVKTDSLAAAKRVLTDLGLTPVSGSCGVGGLLEPNPNRAASLDNLKKRCEMFAQLGLVRTYSTTASMIKPTADDYKVMADNARETGDIGKQFGMTVMFEMVRQSPFAATLPTILSIMRAANHPNAGILFDCYHFWSGNNKLEDLDLLKPGDIKHAHFQDVPDMPRELLDQATRVIPGDGVTPLTTILQKLASKAAYAGALSVELFAPKFQEGDPFEIAREIKTKSEAVMRRAKVL
;
A
#
# COMPACT_ATOMS: atom_id res chain seq x y z
N MET A 1 -40.78 -27.42 12.31
CA MET A 1 -39.72 -27.82 13.27
C MET A 1 -38.39 -27.55 12.61
N VAL A 2 -37.74 -26.47 12.99
CA VAL A 2 -36.42 -26.09 12.46
C VAL A 2 -35.36 -26.83 13.29
N SER A 3 -34.50 -27.58 12.60
CA SER A 3 -33.49 -28.43 13.20
C SER A 3 -32.37 -27.59 13.83
N ARG A 4 -31.92 -27.95 15.04
CA ARG A 4 -30.86 -27.29 15.84
C ARG A 4 -29.43 -27.53 15.31
N ARG A 5 -29.21 -27.72 13.99
CA ARG A 5 -27.89 -28.03 13.42
C ARG A 5 -27.20 -26.91 12.63
N ASP A 6 -27.80 -25.72 12.51
CA ASP A 6 -27.28 -24.67 11.60
C ASP A 6 -26.77 -23.42 12.32
N LEU A 7 -26.09 -23.55 13.46
CA LEU A 7 -25.40 -22.39 14.08
C LEU A 7 -24.07 -22.79 14.72
N LEU A 8 -23.10 -23.15 13.90
CA LEU A 8 -21.68 -23.09 14.28
C LEU A 8 -20.91 -22.32 13.20
N LEU A 9 -21.16 -21.02 13.14
CA LEU A 9 -20.17 -20.09 12.58
C LEU A 9 -18.96 -20.11 13.52
N THR A 10 -17.85 -20.66 13.03
CA THR A 10 -16.60 -20.73 13.79
C THR A 10 -16.13 -19.35 14.18
N PRO A 11 -15.50 -19.15 15.37
CA PRO A 11 -14.97 -17.86 15.80
C PRO A 11 -14.02 -17.17 14.80
N ALA A 12 -13.36 -17.96 13.94
CA ALA A 12 -12.50 -17.47 12.87
C ALA A 12 -13.23 -16.64 11.80
N ALA A 13 -14.48 -16.97 11.46
CA ALA A 13 -15.27 -16.21 10.47
C ALA A 13 -15.73 -14.85 11.02
N LEU A 14 -15.99 -14.77 12.32
CA LEU A 14 -16.35 -13.50 12.98
C LEU A 14 -15.13 -12.56 13.17
N LEU A 15 -13.90 -13.10 13.34
CA LEU A 15 -12.67 -12.30 13.38
C LEU A 15 -12.32 -11.73 12.00
N ALA A 16 -12.53 -12.49 10.92
CA ALA A 16 -12.26 -12.02 9.56
C ALA A 16 -13.21 -10.87 9.14
N LEU A 17 -14.47 -10.90 9.56
CA LEU A 17 -15.42 -9.79 9.32
C LEU A 17 -15.07 -8.51 10.10
N ARG A 18 -14.41 -8.62 11.25
CA ARG A 18 -13.97 -7.45 12.04
C ARG A 18 -12.66 -6.84 11.53
N ALA A 19 -11.74 -7.63 10.96
CA ALA A 19 -10.46 -7.12 10.45
C ALA A 19 -10.64 -6.27 9.17
N GLY A 20 -11.64 -6.53 8.33
CA GLY A 20 -11.92 -5.76 7.12
C GLY A 20 -12.41 -4.33 7.36
N ASN A 21 -12.96 -4.03 8.53
CA ASN A 21 -13.57 -2.73 8.89
C ASN A 21 -12.86 -1.96 10.00
N ALA A 22 -11.72 -2.44 10.51
CA ALA A 22 -11.04 -1.83 11.65
C ALA A 22 -10.49 -0.41 11.39
N TYR A 23 -10.50 0.07 10.13
CA TYR A 23 -10.04 1.41 9.76
C TYR A 23 -11.17 2.44 9.57
N ALA A 24 -12.43 2.04 9.68
CA ALA A 24 -13.56 2.91 9.36
C ALA A 24 -14.23 3.58 10.58
N ALA A 25 -13.72 3.39 11.80
CA ALA A 25 -14.46 3.77 13.00
C ALA A 25 -14.64 5.28 13.19
N ASP A 26 -13.71 6.15 12.72
CA ASP A 26 -13.79 7.60 12.99
C ASP A 26 -13.58 8.51 11.78
N GLY A 27 -13.47 7.99 10.56
CA GLY A 27 -13.23 8.80 9.34
C GLY A 27 -11.85 9.44 9.29
N LYS A 28 -10.92 9.07 10.18
CA LYS A 28 -9.57 9.63 10.28
C LYS A 28 -8.54 8.69 9.68
N MET A 29 -7.50 9.29 9.09
CA MET A 29 -6.36 8.57 8.56
C MET A 29 -5.34 8.31 9.67
N THR A 30 -4.54 7.26 9.54
CA THR A 30 -3.48 6.91 10.48
C THR A 30 -2.12 6.95 9.80
N LEU A 31 -1.06 7.26 10.56
CA LEU A 31 0.30 7.23 10.03
C LEU A 31 0.86 5.82 10.04
N ALA A 32 1.53 5.44 8.95
CA ALA A 32 2.35 4.24 8.82
C ALA A 32 3.71 4.58 8.22
N ILE A 33 4.68 3.67 8.34
CA ILE A 33 5.96 3.77 7.64
C ILE A 33 6.19 2.49 6.83
N HIS A 34 6.66 2.64 5.60
CA HIS A 34 7.04 1.56 4.69
C HIS A 34 8.48 1.12 4.95
N GLN A 35 8.76 -0.17 5.01
CA GLN A 35 10.08 -0.69 5.41
C GLN A 35 11.24 -0.32 4.46
N ASN A 36 10.99 0.12 3.23
CA ASN A 36 12.01 0.70 2.37
C ASN A 36 12.72 1.89 3.03
N THR A 37 11.99 2.66 3.86
CA THR A 37 12.51 3.87 4.54
C THR A 37 13.70 3.58 5.48
N SER A 38 13.77 2.39 6.08
CA SER A 38 14.87 1.97 6.96
C SER A 38 15.40 0.60 6.57
N SER A 39 15.54 0.34 5.25
CA SER A 39 15.81 -0.99 4.71
C SER A 39 17.13 -1.61 5.18
N ARG A 40 18.16 -0.81 5.45
CA ARG A 40 19.46 -1.30 5.94
C ARG A 40 19.39 -1.88 7.36
N ALA A 41 18.44 -1.45 8.18
CA ALA A 41 18.22 -2.01 9.50
C ALA A 41 17.55 -3.41 9.46
N GLY A 42 17.14 -3.87 8.29
CA GLY A 42 16.47 -5.16 8.12
C GLY A 42 15.06 -5.19 8.70
N TYR A 43 14.44 -6.37 8.63
CA TYR A 43 13.06 -6.56 9.07
C TYR A 43 12.84 -6.20 10.55
N ARG A 44 13.64 -6.78 11.45
CA ARG A 44 13.50 -6.59 12.90
C ARG A 44 13.95 -5.18 13.32
N GLY A 45 15.13 -4.75 12.91
CA GLY A 45 15.70 -3.48 13.38
C GLY A 45 14.88 -2.26 12.98
N SER A 46 14.30 -2.24 11.76
CA SER A 46 13.39 -1.17 11.35
C SER A 46 12.15 -1.11 12.25
N LEU A 47 11.52 -2.26 12.53
CA LEU A 47 10.31 -2.35 13.33
C LEU A 47 10.55 -1.98 14.80
N GLU A 48 11.66 -2.42 15.39
CA GLU A 48 12.05 -2.07 16.77
C GLU A 48 12.27 -0.56 16.94
N GLY A 49 13.02 0.07 16.02
CA GLY A 49 13.23 1.52 16.03
C GLY A 49 11.93 2.31 15.90
N TRP A 50 11.05 1.89 15.01
CA TRP A 50 9.77 2.56 14.77
C TRP A 50 8.80 2.40 15.94
N ALA A 51 8.70 1.20 16.54
CA ALA A 51 7.89 0.97 17.73
C ALA A 51 8.35 1.86 18.90
N LYS A 52 9.67 1.99 19.11
CA LYS A 52 10.27 2.89 20.10
C LYS A 52 9.91 4.36 19.85
N ALA A 53 9.83 4.78 18.59
CA ALA A 53 9.37 6.14 18.20
C ALA A 53 7.85 6.35 18.33
N GLY A 54 7.11 5.30 18.70
CA GLY A 54 5.66 5.36 18.89
C GLY A 54 4.86 5.23 17.60
N ILE A 55 5.46 4.68 16.53
CA ILE A 55 4.73 4.24 15.34
C ILE A 55 3.92 2.99 15.70
N LYS A 56 2.69 2.91 15.18
CA LYS A 56 1.78 1.77 15.43
C LYS A 56 1.46 0.97 14.18
N ASN A 57 1.44 1.62 13.02
CA ASN A 57 1.12 0.97 11.76
C ASN A 57 2.39 0.91 10.89
N VAL A 58 2.59 -0.23 10.26
CA VAL A 58 3.79 -0.49 9.44
C VAL A 58 3.41 -1.15 8.14
N GLU A 59 4.17 -0.87 7.10
CA GLU A 59 4.04 -1.52 5.80
C GLU A 59 5.26 -2.40 5.53
N ILE A 60 5.00 -3.67 5.25
CA ILE A 60 6.02 -4.71 5.15
C ILE A 60 6.62 -4.75 3.74
N THR A 61 7.94 -4.86 3.66
CA THR A 61 8.63 -5.05 2.38
C THR A 61 8.96 -6.52 2.16
N ASN A 62 8.57 -7.05 1.01
CA ASN A 62 8.73 -8.47 0.68
C ASN A 62 10.17 -8.96 0.84
N ASN A 63 11.16 -8.22 0.33
CA ASN A 63 12.57 -8.61 0.40
C ASN A 63 13.09 -8.69 1.85
N LEU A 64 12.66 -7.80 2.74
CA LEU A 64 13.11 -7.80 4.14
C LEU A 64 12.50 -8.96 4.93
N VAL A 65 11.21 -9.22 4.75
CA VAL A 65 10.58 -10.37 5.41
C VAL A 65 11.10 -11.69 4.85
N ASP A 66 11.33 -11.77 3.54
CA ASP A 66 11.91 -12.97 2.91
C ASP A 66 13.34 -13.25 3.41
N ALA A 67 14.15 -12.20 3.56
CA ALA A 67 15.49 -12.33 4.13
C ALA A 67 15.44 -12.78 5.61
N PHE A 68 14.52 -12.24 6.39
CA PHE A 68 14.34 -12.62 7.79
C PHE A 68 13.90 -14.08 7.92
N VAL A 69 12.94 -14.52 7.14
CA VAL A 69 12.40 -15.89 7.18
C VAL A 69 13.43 -16.94 6.75
N LYS A 70 14.42 -16.57 5.92
CA LYS A 70 15.55 -17.47 5.56
C LYS A 70 16.47 -17.79 6.73
N THR A 71 16.57 -16.91 7.71
CA THR A 71 17.46 -17.07 8.88
C THR A 71 16.70 -17.41 10.16
N ASP A 72 15.39 -17.26 10.15
CA ASP A 72 14.49 -17.57 11.27
C ASP A 72 13.22 -18.24 10.71
N SER A 73 12.02 -17.81 11.12
CA SER A 73 10.76 -18.39 10.68
C SER A 73 9.67 -17.33 10.47
N LEU A 74 8.63 -17.67 9.72
CA LEU A 74 7.45 -16.82 9.57
C LEU A 74 6.75 -16.55 10.91
N ALA A 75 6.73 -17.58 11.79
CA ALA A 75 6.20 -17.42 13.14
C ALA A 75 7.02 -16.40 13.97
N ALA A 76 8.33 -16.39 13.82
CA ALA A 76 9.19 -15.39 14.47
C ALA A 76 8.96 -13.99 13.88
N ALA A 77 8.79 -13.87 12.56
CA ALA A 77 8.45 -12.59 11.93
C ALA A 77 7.11 -12.02 12.46
N LYS A 78 6.11 -12.89 12.63
CA LYS A 78 4.83 -12.51 13.25
C LYS A 78 5.01 -12.07 14.70
N ARG A 79 5.81 -12.81 15.51
CA ARG A 79 6.09 -12.43 16.89
C ARG A 79 6.72 -11.05 17.01
N VAL A 80 7.65 -10.68 16.11
CA VAL A 80 8.23 -9.32 16.11
C VAL A 80 7.12 -8.25 16.03
N LEU A 81 6.14 -8.43 15.17
CA LEU A 81 5.01 -7.48 15.07
C LEU A 81 4.16 -7.46 16.34
N THR A 82 3.79 -8.62 16.86
CA THR A 82 2.91 -8.73 18.03
C THR A 82 3.57 -8.22 19.31
N ASP A 83 4.84 -8.58 19.55
CA ASP A 83 5.58 -8.21 20.76
C ASP A 83 5.86 -6.69 20.81
N LEU A 84 6.01 -6.06 19.63
CA LEU A 84 6.18 -4.62 19.50
C LEU A 84 4.83 -3.85 19.45
N GLY A 85 3.70 -4.55 19.42
CA GLY A 85 2.37 -3.95 19.31
C GLY A 85 2.16 -3.19 17.99
N LEU A 86 2.74 -3.71 16.89
CA LEU A 86 2.66 -3.14 15.55
C LEU A 86 1.57 -3.80 14.73
N THR A 87 0.83 -2.99 13.98
CA THR A 87 -0.19 -3.44 13.03
C THR A 87 0.36 -3.37 11.60
N PRO A 88 0.54 -4.50 10.91
CA PRO A 88 0.92 -4.49 9.49
C PRO A 88 -0.30 -4.12 8.64
N VAL A 89 -0.27 -2.94 7.99
CA VAL A 89 -1.42 -2.39 7.25
C VAL A 89 -1.46 -2.79 5.79
N SER A 90 -0.29 -3.08 5.21
CA SER A 90 -0.08 -3.46 3.81
C SER A 90 1.30 -4.07 3.64
N GLY A 91 1.59 -4.62 2.47
CA GLY A 91 2.94 -5.04 2.10
C GLY A 91 3.14 -5.18 0.61
N SER A 92 4.35 -4.89 0.13
CA SER A 92 4.72 -5.11 -1.27
C SER A 92 4.75 -6.61 -1.58
N CYS A 93 4.06 -7.06 -2.65
CA CYS A 93 4.04 -8.49 -2.98
C CYS A 93 5.35 -8.96 -3.63
N GLY A 94 6.13 -8.06 -4.23
CA GLY A 94 7.33 -8.42 -4.99
C GLY A 94 7.03 -9.19 -6.29
N VAL A 95 5.82 -9.08 -6.81
CA VAL A 95 5.36 -9.75 -8.03
C VAL A 95 4.89 -8.69 -9.03
N GLY A 96 5.48 -8.66 -10.21
CA GLY A 96 5.06 -7.82 -11.35
C GLY A 96 4.34 -8.63 -12.43
N GLY A 97 3.95 -7.95 -13.52
CA GLY A 97 3.33 -8.58 -14.68
C GLY A 97 1.93 -9.15 -14.42
N LEU A 98 1.18 -8.48 -13.54
CA LEU A 98 -0.15 -8.94 -13.11
C LEU A 98 -1.28 -8.30 -13.91
N LEU A 99 -1.13 -7.05 -14.37
CA LEU A 99 -2.15 -6.33 -15.15
C LEU A 99 -1.91 -6.43 -16.65
N GLU A 100 -0.69 -6.12 -17.07
CA GLU A 100 -0.28 -6.04 -18.47
C GLU A 100 -0.11 -7.41 -19.09
N PRO A 101 -0.09 -7.49 -20.44
CA PRO A 101 0.29 -8.72 -21.15
C PRO A 101 1.66 -9.22 -20.66
N ASN A 102 1.74 -10.46 -20.26
CA ASN A 102 2.97 -11.05 -19.72
C ASN A 102 3.01 -12.54 -20.09
N PRO A 103 4.02 -13.00 -20.88
CA PRO A 103 4.15 -14.41 -21.22
C PRO A 103 4.34 -15.32 -20.00
N ASN A 104 4.84 -14.77 -18.87
CA ASN A 104 5.04 -15.50 -17.61
C ASN A 104 3.91 -15.28 -16.60
N ARG A 105 2.74 -14.76 -17.04
CA ARG A 105 1.66 -14.38 -16.14
C ARG A 105 1.20 -15.49 -15.20
N ALA A 106 1.14 -16.75 -15.68
CA ALA A 106 0.79 -17.90 -14.84
C ALA A 106 1.74 -18.04 -13.62
N ALA A 107 3.06 -17.93 -13.85
CA ALA A 107 4.04 -17.96 -12.76
C ALA A 107 3.90 -16.73 -11.82
N SER A 108 3.57 -15.56 -12.36
CA SER A 108 3.28 -14.37 -11.53
C SER A 108 2.07 -14.60 -10.63
N LEU A 109 0.99 -15.19 -11.14
CA LEU A 109 -0.20 -15.52 -10.34
C LEU A 109 0.09 -16.56 -9.24
N ASP A 110 0.89 -17.58 -9.54
CA ASP A 110 1.33 -18.56 -8.53
C ASP A 110 2.18 -17.93 -7.44
N ASN A 111 3.06 -17.00 -7.81
CA ASN A 111 3.87 -16.25 -6.84
C ASN A 111 3.01 -15.28 -6.02
N LEU A 112 2.01 -14.63 -6.62
CA LEU A 112 1.04 -13.81 -5.89
C LEU A 112 0.28 -14.66 -4.85
N LYS A 113 -0.16 -15.87 -5.22
CA LYS A 113 -0.86 -16.78 -4.32
C LYS A 113 -0.01 -17.13 -3.09
N LYS A 114 1.26 -17.52 -3.31
CA LYS A 114 2.21 -17.82 -2.23
C LYS A 114 2.45 -16.60 -1.33
N ARG A 115 2.53 -15.40 -1.92
CA ARG A 115 2.70 -14.15 -1.19
C ARG A 115 1.46 -13.81 -0.34
N CYS A 116 0.27 -13.93 -0.89
CA CYS A 116 -0.98 -13.73 -0.15
C CYS A 116 -1.09 -14.68 1.04
N GLU A 117 -0.77 -15.97 0.84
CA GLU A 117 -0.75 -16.96 1.92
C GLU A 117 0.22 -16.58 3.04
N MET A 118 1.47 -16.23 2.70
CA MET A 118 2.46 -15.77 3.67
C MET A 118 2.00 -14.53 4.43
N PHE A 119 1.50 -13.54 3.72
CA PHE A 119 1.08 -12.28 4.32
C PHE A 119 -0.17 -12.41 5.19
N ALA A 120 -1.11 -13.27 4.82
CA ALA A 120 -2.26 -13.59 5.68
C ALA A 120 -1.82 -14.19 7.02
N GLN A 121 -0.79 -15.06 7.03
CA GLN A 121 -0.23 -15.62 8.27
C GLN A 121 0.44 -14.54 9.15
N LEU A 122 1.01 -13.49 8.55
CA LEU A 122 1.54 -12.32 9.27
C LEU A 122 0.45 -11.37 9.77
N GLY A 123 -0.79 -11.54 9.34
CA GLY A 123 -1.93 -10.69 9.72
C GLY A 123 -2.19 -9.52 8.77
N LEU A 124 -1.55 -9.48 7.59
CA LEU A 124 -1.86 -8.49 6.57
C LEU A 124 -3.22 -8.81 5.91
N VAL A 125 -3.92 -7.75 5.53
CA VAL A 125 -5.18 -7.81 4.78
C VAL A 125 -5.09 -7.12 3.43
N ARG A 126 -3.91 -6.60 3.09
CA ARG A 126 -3.62 -5.91 1.83
C ARG A 126 -2.22 -6.23 1.36
N THR A 127 -2.08 -6.33 0.04
CA THR A 127 -0.78 -6.38 -0.63
C THR A 127 -0.86 -5.60 -1.93
N TYR A 128 0.27 -5.18 -2.48
CA TYR A 128 0.27 -4.44 -3.72
C TYR A 128 1.37 -4.88 -4.68
N SER A 129 1.10 -4.67 -5.96
CA SER A 129 2.04 -4.67 -7.08
C SER A 129 2.08 -3.29 -7.71
N THR A 130 3.19 -2.93 -8.31
CA THR A 130 3.31 -1.69 -9.08
C THR A 130 2.90 -1.91 -10.53
N THR A 131 2.51 -0.83 -11.22
CA THR A 131 2.34 -0.84 -12.69
C THR A 131 3.67 -0.69 -13.43
N ALA A 132 4.82 -0.74 -12.73
CA ALA A 132 6.13 -0.67 -13.34
C ALA A 132 6.32 -1.82 -14.35
N SER A 133 6.54 -1.49 -15.61
CA SER A 133 6.73 -2.44 -16.69
C SER A 133 7.61 -1.85 -17.79
N MET A 134 8.26 -2.73 -18.55
CA MET A 134 8.95 -2.36 -19.78
C MET A 134 8.10 -2.63 -21.03
N ILE A 135 6.94 -3.27 -20.87
CA ILE A 135 6.02 -3.59 -21.96
C ILE A 135 5.18 -2.35 -22.25
N LYS A 136 5.19 -1.90 -23.50
CA LYS A 136 4.29 -0.85 -23.98
C LYS A 136 3.02 -1.49 -24.54
N PRO A 137 1.89 -1.43 -23.84
CA PRO A 137 0.66 -2.06 -24.27
C PRO A 137 0.02 -1.30 -25.44
N THR A 138 -0.81 -2.02 -26.20
CA THR A 138 -1.73 -1.47 -27.19
C THR A 138 -3.07 -1.08 -26.55
N ALA A 139 -3.94 -0.43 -27.31
CA ALA A 139 -5.29 -0.11 -26.85
C ALA A 139 -6.11 -1.36 -26.51
N ASP A 140 -5.86 -2.48 -27.21
CA ASP A 140 -6.57 -3.75 -26.95
C ASP A 140 -6.12 -4.40 -25.65
N ASP A 141 -4.87 -4.24 -25.25
CA ASP A 141 -4.36 -4.76 -23.98
C ASP A 141 -5.09 -4.17 -22.77
N TYR A 142 -5.53 -2.89 -22.86
CA TYR A 142 -6.31 -2.27 -21.80
C TYR A 142 -7.68 -2.94 -21.57
N LYS A 143 -8.24 -3.61 -22.58
CA LYS A 143 -9.51 -4.33 -22.45
C LYS A 143 -9.38 -5.54 -21.53
N VAL A 144 -8.21 -6.22 -21.55
CA VAL A 144 -7.96 -7.41 -20.72
C VAL A 144 -7.42 -7.06 -19.34
N MET A 145 -6.93 -5.83 -19.13
CA MET A 145 -6.38 -5.43 -17.81
C MET A 145 -7.43 -5.49 -16.69
N ALA A 146 -8.69 -5.20 -17.00
CA ALA A 146 -9.78 -5.30 -16.03
C ALA A 146 -10.04 -6.76 -15.61
N ASP A 147 -10.00 -7.70 -16.56
CA ASP A 147 -10.12 -9.14 -16.28
C ASP A 147 -8.92 -9.63 -15.49
N ASN A 148 -7.72 -9.17 -15.85
CA ASN A 148 -6.50 -9.47 -15.12
C ASN A 148 -6.55 -8.96 -13.67
N ALA A 149 -7.07 -7.75 -13.44
CA ALA A 149 -7.27 -7.22 -12.09
C ALA A 149 -8.30 -8.03 -11.30
N ARG A 150 -9.38 -8.49 -11.96
CA ARG A 150 -10.40 -9.34 -11.33
C ARG A 150 -9.81 -10.67 -10.88
N GLU A 151 -9.01 -11.33 -11.72
CA GLU A 151 -8.34 -12.59 -11.39
C GLU A 151 -7.38 -12.44 -10.19
N THR A 152 -6.63 -11.33 -10.11
CA THR A 152 -5.79 -11.07 -8.92
C THR A 152 -6.64 -10.84 -7.68
N GLY A 153 -7.80 -10.19 -7.82
CA GLY A 153 -8.78 -10.02 -6.75
C GLY A 153 -9.35 -11.35 -6.26
N ASP A 154 -9.64 -12.28 -7.16
CA ASP A 154 -10.09 -13.64 -6.83
C ASP A 154 -9.02 -14.41 -6.04
N ILE A 155 -7.74 -14.24 -6.39
CA ILE A 155 -6.63 -14.80 -5.60
C ILE A 155 -6.59 -14.16 -4.22
N GLY A 156 -6.61 -12.84 -4.12
CA GLY A 156 -6.62 -12.14 -2.83
C GLY A 156 -7.76 -12.59 -1.92
N LYS A 157 -8.96 -12.74 -2.48
CA LYS A 157 -10.17 -13.19 -1.77
C LYS A 157 -9.97 -14.55 -1.07
N GLN A 158 -9.22 -15.49 -1.67
CA GLN A 158 -8.95 -16.80 -1.07
C GLN A 158 -8.22 -16.69 0.28
N PHE A 159 -7.48 -15.62 0.50
CA PHE A 159 -6.67 -15.36 1.70
C PHE A 159 -7.20 -14.20 2.54
N GLY A 160 -8.40 -13.68 2.24
CA GLY A 160 -8.97 -12.51 2.92
C GLY A 160 -8.19 -11.21 2.64
N MET A 161 -7.49 -11.12 1.51
CA MET A 161 -6.64 -9.98 1.15
C MET A 161 -7.25 -9.15 0.01
N THR A 162 -6.92 -7.87 0.00
CA THR A 162 -7.08 -7.00 -1.18
C THR A 162 -5.75 -6.88 -1.89
N VAL A 163 -5.72 -7.18 -3.20
CA VAL A 163 -4.57 -6.94 -4.07
C VAL A 163 -4.72 -5.56 -4.71
N MET A 164 -3.74 -4.72 -4.52
CA MET A 164 -3.76 -3.33 -5.00
C MET A 164 -2.74 -3.12 -6.09
N PHE A 165 -2.99 -2.12 -6.91
CA PHE A 165 -2.05 -1.69 -7.95
C PHE A 165 -1.66 -0.24 -7.72
N GLU A 166 -0.36 -0.01 -7.62
CA GLU A 166 0.25 1.30 -7.49
C GLU A 166 0.57 1.84 -8.88
N MET A 167 0.01 3.00 -9.23
CA MET A 167 0.37 3.68 -10.47
C MET A 167 1.76 4.29 -10.38
N VAL A 168 2.65 3.91 -11.30
CA VAL A 168 4.03 4.41 -11.35
C VAL A 168 4.18 5.43 -12.48
N ARG A 169 4.69 6.62 -12.17
CA ARG A 169 4.80 7.77 -13.09
C ARG A 169 5.51 7.48 -14.41
N GLN A 170 6.48 6.57 -14.41
CA GLN A 170 7.29 6.20 -15.58
C GLN A 170 6.77 4.96 -16.30
N SER A 171 5.68 4.37 -15.83
CA SER A 171 5.09 3.21 -16.51
C SER A 171 4.58 3.60 -17.89
N PRO A 172 4.74 2.74 -18.90
CA PRO A 172 4.15 2.95 -20.22
C PRO A 172 2.62 2.73 -20.23
N PHE A 173 2.04 2.24 -19.13
CA PHE A 173 0.60 2.03 -18.98
C PHE A 173 0.15 2.30 -17.55
N ALA A 174 -1.16 2.60 -17.36
CA ALA A 174 -1.79 2.83 -16.05
C ALA A 174 -0.97 3.76 -15.12
N ALA A 175 -0.28 4.76 -15.70
CA ALA A 175 0.58 5.70 -14.99
C ALA A 175 -0.18 6.93 -14.45
N THR A 176 -1.48 7.03 -14.73
CA THR A 176 -2.32 8.15 -14.31
C THR A 176 -3.55 7.69 -13.55
N LEU A 177 -4.03 8.53 -12.65
CA LEU A 177 -5.21 8.25 -11.85
C LEU A 177 -6.46 7.96 -12.71
N PRO A 178 -6.79 8.73 -13.78
CA PRO A 178 -7.92 8.42 -14.63
C PRO A 178 -7.84 7.01 -15.25
N THR A 179 -6.65 6.60 -15.69
CA THR A 179 -6.46 5.30 -16.34
C THR A 179 -6.63 4.16 -15.34
N ILE A 180 -5.96 4.21 -14.18
CA ILE A 180 -6.07 3.13 -13.19
C ILE A 180 -7.49 3.05 -12.60
N LEU A 181 -8.19 4.18 -12.43
CA LEU A 181 -9.60 4.22 -12.04
C LEU A 181 -10.48 3.50 -13.06
N SER A 182 -10.25 3.73 -14.36
CA SER A 182 -11.00 3.08 -15.43
C SER A 182 -10.84 1.56 -15.37
N ILE A 183 -9.61 1.07 -15.22
CA ILE A 183 -9.30 -0.38 -15.13
C ILE A 183 -9.95 -0.99 -13.89
N MET A 184 -9.76 -0.40 -12.71
CA MET A 184 -10.27 -0.97 -11.46
C MET A 184 -11.80 -0.93 -11.38
N ARG A 185 -12.43 0.12 -11.91
CA ARG A 185 -13.90 0.20 -11.98
C ARG A 185 -14.48 -0.81 -12.97
N ALA A 186 -13.82 -1.06 -14.09
CA ALA A 186 -14.20 -2.11 -15.05
C ALA A 186 -14.01 -3.51 -14.45
N ALA A 187 -12.94 -3.72 -13.64
CA ALA A 187 -12.74 -4.96 -12.88
C ALA A 187 -13.88 -5.20 -11.89
N ASN A 188 -14.37 -4.15 -11.23
CA ASN A 188 -15.49 -4.19 -10.27
C ASN A 188 -15.36 -5.35 -9.26
N HIS A 189 -14.19 -5.51 -8.64
CA HIS A 189 -13.90 -6.60 -7.71
C HIS A 189 -13.57 -6.06 -6.31
N PRO A 190 -14.22 -6.53 -5.23
CA PRO A 190 -14.02 -5.99 -3.88
C PRO A 190 -12.60 -6.17 -3.33
N ASN A 191 -11.90 -7.21 -3.80
CA ASN A 191 -10.53 -7.54 -3.39
C ASN A 191 -9.45 -7.08 -4.40
N ALA A 192 -9.81 -6.28 -5.42
CA ALA A 192 -8.87 -5.54 -6.26
C ALA A 192 -9.02 -4.04 -5.99
N GLY A 193 -7.94 -3.26 -6.08
CA GLY A 193 -8.04 -1.83 -5.80
C GLY A 193 -6.81 -1.03 -6.14
N ILE A 194 -6.82 0.24 -5.75
CA ILE A 194 -5.76 1.21 -6.04
C ILE A 194 -4.98 1.49 -4.77
N LEU A 195 -3.64 1.43 -4.88
CA LEU A 195 -2.74 2.12 -3.99
C LEU A 195 -2.43 3.49 -4.61
N PHE A 196 -2.79 4.56 -3.91
CA PHE A 196 -2.53 5.92 -4.34
C PHE A 196 -1.18 6.36 -3.77
N ASP A 197 -0.24 6.75 -4.63
CA ASP A 197 1.07 7.26 -4.22
C ASP A 197 1.17 8.75 -4.52
N CYS A 198 1.41 9.57 -3.47
CA CYS A 198 1.50 11.04 -3.60
C CYS A 198 2.66 11.48 -4.50
N TYR A 199 3.81 10.79 -4.45
CA TYR A 199 4.95 11.10 -5.30
C TYR A 199 4.64 10.79 -6.78
N HIS A 200 4.14 9.60 -7.08
CA HIS A 200 3.81 9.22 -8.46
C HIS A 200 2.68 10.06 -9.03
N PHE A 201 1.72 10.43 -8.21
CA PHE A 201 0.65 11.34 -8.62
C PHE A 201 1.20 12.73 -8.97
N TRP A 202 1.93 13.36 -8.05
CA TRP A 202 2.38 14.75 -8.21
C TRP A 202 3.52 14.90 -9.22
N SER A 203 4.46 13.96 -9.25
CA SER A 203 5.61 13.99 -10.17
C SER A 203 5.33 13.43 -11.57
N GLY A 204 4.18 12.77 -11.77
CA GLY A 204 3.75 12.20 -13.05
C GLY A 204 2.86 13.14 -13.88
N ASN A 205 2.15 12.56 -14.83
CA ASN A 205 1.27 13.25 -15.76
C ASN A 205 -0.16 13.44 -15.24
N ASN A 206 -0.33 13.49 -13.90
CA ASN A 206 -1.62 13.73 -13.27
C ASN A 206 -1.84 15.22 -13.01
N LYS A 207 -3.10 15.60 -12.84
CA LYS A 207 -3.55 16.95 -12.47
C LYS A 207 -4.30 16.88 -11.15
N LEU A 208 -4.30 17.98 -10.38
CA LEU A 208 -5.06 18.01 -9.12
C LEU A 208 -6.56 17.77 -9.32
N GLU A 209 -7.10 18.21 -10.47
CA GLU A 209 -8.49 18.01 -10.87
C GLU A 209 -8.84 16.54 -11.06
N ASP A 210 -7.85 15.68 -11.37
CA ASP A 210 -8.10 14.23 -11.49
C ASP A 210 -8.59 13.61 -10.17
N LEU A 211 -8.27 14.24 -9.03
CA LEU A 211 -8.78 13.82 -7.73
C LEU A 211 -10.31 14.00 -7.60
N ASP A 212 -10.94 14.82 -8.42
CA ASP A 212 -12.39 14.98 -8.44
C ASP A 212 -13.12 13.80 -9.11
N LEU A 213 -12.38 12.95 -9.81
CA LEU A 213 -12.90 11.68 -10.36
C LEU A 213 -13.09 10.61 -9.30
N LEU A 214 -12.47 10.75 -8.12
CA LEU A 214 -12.54 9.75 -7.04
C LEU A 214 -13.96 9.55 -6.53
N LYS A 215 -14.27 8.30 -6.18
CA LYS A 215 -15.52 7.88 -5.54
C LYS A 215 -15.21 7.08 -4.28
N PRO A 216 -16.15 7.02 -3.32
CA PRO A 216 -15.98 6.21 -2.12
C PRO A 216 -15.55 4.78 -2.43
N GLY A 217 -14.45 4.34 -1.80
CA GLY A 217 -13.93 3.00 -1.95
C GLY A 217 -12.93 2.77 -3.10
N ASP A 218 -12.67 3.75 -3.96
CA ASP A 218 -11.66 3.61 -5.03
C ASP A 218 -10.25 3.37 -4.47
N ILE A 219 -9.88 4.06 -3.40
CA ILE A 219 -8.54 3.97 -2.81
C ILE A 219 -8.56 2.98 -1.64
N LYS A 220 -7.65 2.00 -1.68
CA LYS A 220 -7.51 0.96 -0.65
C LYS A 220 -6.32 1.19 0.27
N HIS A 221 -5.30 1.90 -0.19
CA HIS A 221 -4.11 2.28 0.56
C HIS A 221 -3.48 3.54 -0.04
N ALA A 222 -2.63 4.25 0.73
CA ALA A 222 -1.94 5.43 0.22
C ALA A 222 -0.49 5.50 0.70
N HIS A 223 0.43 5.78 -0.22
CA HIS A 223 1.79 6.19 0.08
C HIS A 223 1.84 7.72 0.24
N PHE A 224 2.54 8.16 1.28
CA PHE A 224 2.51 9.53 1.77
C PHE A 224 3.92 10.08 1.91
N GLN A 225 4.39 10.78 0.90
CA GLN A 225 5.68 11.45 0.85
C GLN A 225 5.57 12.76 0.09
N ASP A 226 6.61 13.58 0.18
CA ASP A 226 6.71 14.88 -0.48
C ASP A 226 7.84 14.87 -1.50
N VAL A 227 7.95 15.93 -2.30
CA VAL A 227 9.03 16.13 -3.27
C VAL A 227 9.67 17.50 -3.08
N PRO A 228 11.00 17.64 -3.26
CA PRO A 228 11.67 18.92 -3.19
C PRO A 228 11.23 19.86 -4.32
N ASP A 229 11.48 21.17 -4.15
CA ASP A 229 11.26 22.16 -5.20
C ASP A 229 12.35 22.04 -6.27
N MET A 230 12.06 21.24 -7.29
CA MET A 230 12.94 21.04 -8.46
C MET A 230 12.12 20.64 -9.69
N PRO A 231 12.69 20.76 -10.90
CA PRO A 231 12.05 20.29 -12.12
C PRO A 231 11.61 18.83 -12.01
N ARG A 232 10.38 18.52 -12.43
CA ARG A 232 9.81 17.17 -12.30
C ARG A 232 10.59 16.09 -13.05
N GLU A 233 11.31 16.48 -14.09
CA GLU A 233 12.18 15.63 -14.90
C GLU A 233 13.37 15.10 -14.11
N LEU A 234 13.80 15.82 -13.07
CA LEU A 234 14.92 15.46 -12.20
C LEU A 234 14.48 14.62 -10.98
N LEU A 235 13.18 14.47 -10.78
CA LEU A 235 12.66 13.68 -9.67
C LEU A 235 12.83 12.18 -9.94
N ASP A 236 13.39 11.49 -8.94
CA ASP A 236 13.50 10.03 -8.88
C ASP A 236 13.11 9.50 -7.50
N GLN A 237 13.21 8.19 -7.29
CA GLN A 237 12.82 7.59 -6.01
C GLN A 237 13.65 8.12 -4.83
N ALA A 238 14.93 8.46 -5.04
CA ALA A 238 15.82 8.95 -3.98
C ALA A 238 15.57 10.44 -3.65
N THR A 239 14.82 11.16 -4.47
CA THR A 239 14.47 12.56 -4.22
C THR A 239 13.23 12.73 -3.31
N ARG A 240 12.54 11.64 -2.95
CA ARG A 240 11.41 11.69 -2.02
C ARG A 240 11.87 12.23 -0.67
N VAL A 241 11.07 13.14 -0.10
CA VAL A 241 11.33 13.73 1.22
C VAL A 241 10.17 13.48 2.18
N ILE A 242 10.40 13.73 3.46
CA ILE A 242 9.37 13.56 4.49
C ILE A 242 8.19 14.50 4.19
N PRO A 243 6.92 14.08 4.42
CA PRO A 243 5.75 14.92 4.24
C PRO A 243 5.88 16.26 4.97
N GLY A 244 5.79 17.35 4.22
CA GLY A 244 5.93 18.73 4.72
C GLY A 244 7.30 19.36 4.51
N ASP A 245 8.29 18.61 4.00
CA ASP A 245 9.61 19.13 3.62
C ASP A 245 9.69 19.52 2.14
N GLY A 246 8.60 19.43 1.40
CA GLY A 246 8.57 19.68 -0.04
C GLY A 246 7.43 20.59 -0.48
N VAL A 247 7.12 20.49 -1.78
CA VAL A 247 6.18 21.39 -2.47
C VAL A 247 4.90 20.70 -2.94
N THR A 248 4.75 19.41 -2.68
CA THR A 248 3.51 18.69 -3.03
C THR A 248 2.33 19.30 -2.26
N PRO A 249 1.19 19.60 -2.89
CA PRO A 249 0.02 20.15 -2.21
C PRO A 249 -0.69 19.07 -1.36
N LEU A 250 0.06 18.44 -0.43
CA LEU A 250 -0.38 17.28 0.36
C LEU A 250 -1.67 17.54 1.14
N THR A 251 -1.83 18.75 1.70
CA THR A 251 -3.07 19.12 2.41
C THR A 251 -4.30 18.98 1.50
N THR A 252 -4.22 19.50 0.27
CA THR A 252 -5.30 19.40 -0.72
C THR A 252 -5.53 17.95 -1.13
N ILE A 253 -4.46 17.19 -1.39
CA ILE A 253 -4.56 15.79 -1.76
C ILE A 253 -5.26 14.98 -0.67
N LEU A 254 -4.83 15.10 0.59
CA LEU A 254 -5.44 14.38 1.71
C LEU A 254 -6.91 14.74 1.92
N GLN A 255 -7.27 16.03 1.79
CA GLN A 255 -8.66 16.48 1.87
C GLN A 255 -9.52 15.87 0.76
N LYS A 256 -8.99 15.76 -0.47
CA LYS A 256 -9.69 15.12 -1.59
C LYS A 256 -9.81 13.60 -1.38
N LEU A 257 -8.77 12.93 -0.88
CA LEU A 257 -8.84 11.50 -0.53
C LEU A 257 -9.92 11.26 0.53
N ALA A 258 -9.99 12.09 1.57
CA ALA A 258 -11.02 11.99 2.60
C ALA A 258 -12.43 12.26 2.05
N SER A 259 -12.62 13.39 1.34
CA SER A 259 -13.96 13.86 0.94
C SER A 259 -14.51 13.15 -0.29
N LYS A 260 -13.68 12.79 -1.27
CA LYS A 260 -14.12 12.16 -2.53
C LYS A 260 -14.05 10.63 -2.47
N ALA A 261 -12.91 10.09 -2.01
CA ALA A 261 -12.73 8.64 -1.92
C ALA A 261 -13.28 8.03 -0.62
N ALA A 262 -13.73 8.85 0.34
CA ALA A 262 -14.05 8.44 1.71
C ALA A 262 -12.91 7.62 2.34
N TYR A 263 -11.65 7.98 2.03
CA TYR A 263 -10.49 7.26 2.50
C TYR A 263 -10.17 7.64 3.95
N ALA A 264 -10.12 6.64 4.82
CA ALA A 264 -9.78 6.75 6.24
C ALA A 264 -8.74 5.68 6.65
N GLY A 265 -7.90 5.28 5.70
CA GLY A 265 -6.88 4.26 5.90
C GLY A 265 -5.53 4.81 6.38
N ALA A 266 -4.52 3.95 6.33
CA ALA A 266 -3.16 4.32 6.67
C ALA A 266 -2.50 5.14 5.54
N LEU A 267 -1.72 6.15 5.94
CA LEU A 267 -0.82 6.93 5.10
C LEU A 267 0.60 6.44 5.37
N SER A 268 1.17 5.69 4.43
CA SER A 268 2.46 5.02 4.60
C SER A 268 3.59 5.84 4.00
N VAL A 269 4.53 6.29 4.83
CA VAL A 269 5.68 7.09 4.37
C VAL A 269 6.74 6.17 3.78
N GLU A 270 7.02 6.34 2.48
CA GLU A 270 7.96 5.54 1.72
C GLU A 270 9.09 6.39 1.16
N LEU A 271 10.31 6.23 1.70
CA LEU A 271 11.49 7.02 1.34
C LEU A 271 12.64 6.11 0.91
N PHE A 272 13.42 6.57 -0.09
CA PHE A 272 14.48 5.76 -0.71
C PHE A 272 15.87 6.40 -0.63
N ALA A 273 15.99 7.67 -0.20
CA ALA A 273 17.30 8.30 -0.09
C ALA A 273 18.20 7.56 0.90
N PRO A 274 19.51 7.40 0.63
CA PRO A 274 20.46 6.71 1.51
C PRO A 274 20.39 7.20 2.96
N LYS A 275 20.25 8.52 3.18
CA LYS A 275 20.14 9.10 4.52
C LYS A 275 19.00 8.51 5.36
N PHE A 276 17.90 8.06 4.73
CA PHE A 276 16.81 7.40 5.40
C PHE A 276 17.06 5.89 5.54
N GLN A 277 17.49 5.25 4.45
CA GLN A 277 17.69 3.80 4.43
C GLN A 277 18.80 3.31 5.37
N GLU A 278 19.83 4.13 5.56
CA GLU A 278 21.05 3.82 6.33
C GLU A 278 21.08 4.48 7.73
N GLY A 279 20.18 5.44 7.96
CA GLY A 279 20.11 6.17 9.23
C GLY A 279 19.50 5.35 10.36
N ASP A 280 19.55 5.91 11.58
CA ASP A 280 18.95 5.27 12.76
C ASP A 280 17.41 5.21 12.63
N PRO A 281 16.79 4.02 12.66
CA PRO A 281 15.34 3.88 12.43
C PRO A 281 14.48 4.62 13.46
N PHE A 282 14.95 4.74 14.71
CA PHE A 282 14.22 5.47 15.74
C PHE A 282 14.17 6.98 15.46
N GLU A 283 15.33 7.58 15.16
CA GLU A 283 15.42 9.02 14.88
C GLU A 283 14.65 9.39 13.61
N ILE A 284 14.77 8.58 12.55
CA ILE A 284 14.04 8.76 11.29
C ILE A 284 12.54 8.67 11.54
N ALA A 285 12.07 7.66 12.26
CA ALA A 285 10.65 7.49 12.54
C ALA A 285 10.09 8.62 13.42
N ARG A 286 10.88 9.14 14.37
CA ARG A 286 10.53 10.29 15.21
C ARG A 286 10.33 11.56 14.37
N GLU A 287 11.24 11.81 13.42
CA GLU A 287 11.14 12.95 12.51
C GLU A 287 9.95 12.81 11.57
N ILE A 288 9.78 11.64 10.94
CA ILE A 288 8.62 11.32 10.07
C ILE A 288 7.33 11.56 10.84
N LYS A 289 7.20 11.01 12.04
CA LYS A 289 5.99 11.16 12.86
C LYS A 289 5.65 12.63 13.09
N THR A 290 6.62 13.40 13.55
CA THR A 290 6.43 14.81 13.89
C THR A 290 5.95 15.62 12.68
N LYS A 291 6.63 15.50 11.55
CA LYS A 291 6.33 16.27 10.33
C LYS A 291 5.06 15.79 9.63
N SER A 292 4.92 14.49 9.46
CA SER A 292 3.76 13.88 8.79
C SER A 292 2.44 14.16 9.53
N GLU A 293 2.42 13.99 10.85
CA GLU A 293 1.24 14.29 11.66
C GLU A 293 0.88 15.80 11.62
N ALA A 294 1.87 16.71 11.49
CA ALA A 294 1.60 18.12 11.31
C ALA A 294 0.87 18.40 9.98
N VAL A 295 1.27 17.73 8.88
CA VAL A 295 0.56 17.81 7.60
C VAL A 295 -0.85 17.24 7.72
N MET A 296 -1.00 16.05 8.35
CA MET A 296 -2.31 15.39 8.53
C MET A 296 -3.26 16.26 9.37
N ARG A 297 -2.77 16.91 10.43
CA ARG A 297 -3.56 17.86 11.24
C ARG A 297 -4.00 19.08 10.43
N ARG A 298 -3.11 19.67 9.60
CA ARG A 298 -3.49 20.78 8.70
C ARG A 298 -4.56 20.35 7.70
N ALA A 299 -4.51 19.13 7.22
CA ALA A 299 -5.52 18.55 6.32
C ALA A 299 -6.81 18.14 7.05
N LYS A 300 -6.84 18.16 8.38
CA LYS A 300 -7.96 17.73 9.24
C LYS A 300 -8.34 16.24 9.07
N VAL A 301 -7.33 15.39 8.83
CA VAL A 301 -7.52 13.96 8.60
C VAL A 301 -6.90 13.07 9.70
N LEU A 302 -6.25 13.65 10.71
CA LEU A 302 -5.70 12.96 11.88
C LEU A 302 -6.69 12.99 13.04
#